data_45723af2a2f1d13505fdf61e87e013ce
#
_entry.id   45723af2a2f1d13505fdf61e87e013ce
#
_cell.length_a   1.000
_cell.length_b   1.000
_cell.length_c   1.000
_cell.angle_alpha   90.00
_cell.angle_beta   90.00
_cell.angle_gamma   90.00
#
_symmetry.space_group_name_H-M   'P 1'
#
loop_
_entity.id
_entity.type
_entity.pdbx_description
1 polymer ?
#
loop_
_entity_poly.entity_id
_entity_poly.type
_entity_poly.pdbx_seq_one_letter_code
_entity_poly.pdbx_strand_id
1 'polypeptide(L)'
;MVVGGAGFVGSHVVDRLIAEGDDPHGAGSVDIDVVDDLSSGSLANLSAARSAGEGLTFHHLDVCGDAASVLMSRRTPEVVVHAAAAPHRVTSAGQVAEALRRTAAVFDMARAHGVTKVVTVLPATSMYGRPPARGMPAKEAPVEPRGLRGLLCRAVVDLCTYHRQHHGIEFTVLAVASVYGPRQRAEDSVVATLFDTLVTGTTPRVEGDGRQARDFVHVEDLA
;
A
#
# COMPACT_ATOMS: atom_id res chain seq x y z
N MET A 1 -9.15 5.11 -8.23
CA MET A 1 -8.48 6.08 -7.30
C MET A 1 -7.38 5.37 -6.53
N VAL A 2 -6.22 6.00 -6.31
CA VAL A 2 -5.09 5.44 -5.54
C VAL A 2 -4.82 6.31 -4.30
N VAL A 3 -5.12 5.80 -3.11
CA VAL A 3 -4.84 6.45 -1.83
C VAL A 3 -3.45 6.03 -1.36
N GLY A 4 -2.58 7.01 -1.08
CA GLY A 4 -1.15 6.79 -0.85
C GLY A 4 -0.36 6.61 -2.14
N GLY A 5 -0.85 7.17 -3.25
CA GLY A 5 -0.26 6.97 -4.57
C GLY A 5 1.05 7.71 -4.83
N ALA A 6 1.46 8.66 -3.98
CA ALA A 6 2.79 9.27 -4.01
C ALA A 6 3.82 8.51 -3.16
N GLY A 7 3.41 7.45 -2.47
CA GLY A 7 4.28 6.56 -1.70
C GLY A 7 5.06 5.57 -2.57
N PHE A 8 5.86 4.71 -1.92
CA PHE A 8 6.70 3.72 -2.59
C PHE A 8 5.86 2.76 -3.47
N VAL A 9 5.00 1.95 -2.89
CA VAL A 9 4.19 0.97 -3.64
C VAL A 9 3.14 1.68 -4.51
N GLY A 10 2.43 2.68 -3.95
CA GLY A 10 1.35 3.36 -4.66
C GLY A 10 1.80 4.02 -5.96
N SER A 11 3.01 4.59 -6.01
CA SER A 11 3.52 5.24 -7.22
C SER A 11 3.86 4.26 -8.34
N HIS A 12 4.27 3.02 -8.03
CA HIS A 12 4.47 1.97 -9.04
C HIS A 12 3.14 1.43 -9.56
N VAL A 13 2.14 1.31 -8.68
CA VAL A 13 0.76 0.98 -9.12
C VAL A 13 0.23 2.06 -10.08
N VAL A 14 0.47 3.34 -9.79
CA VAL A 14 0.06 4.43 -10.69
C VAL A 14 0.77 4.32 -12.05
N ASP A 15 2.10 4.10 -12.05
CA ASP A 15 2.85 3.92 -13.31
C ASP A 15 2.32 2.74 -14.11
N ARG A 16 2.02 1.62 -13.44
CA ARG A 16 1.50 0.41 -14.09
C ARG A 16 0.11 0.64 -14.71
N LEU A 17 -0.79 1.29 -13.98
CA LEU A 17 -2.13 1.61 -14.44
C LEU A 17 -2.11 2.54 -15.67
N ILE A 18 -1.19 3.51 -15.73
CA ILE A 18 -1.01 4.37 -16.90
C ILE A 18 -0.49 3.56 -18.09
N ALA A 19 0.55 2.76 -17.88
CA ALA A 19 1.13 1.94 -18.94
C ALA A 19 0.13 0.94 -19.55
N GLU A 20 -0.76 0.37 -18.74
CA GLU A 20 -1.82 -0.54 -19.22
C GLU A 20 -3.00 0.20 -19.85
N GLY A 21 -3.30 1.43 -19.43
CA GLY A 21 -4.33 2.27 -20.05
C GLY A 21 -3.99 2.72 -21.46
N ASP A 22 -2.71 2.77 -21.80
CA ASP A 22 -2.22 3.10 -23.15
C ASP A 22 -2.19 1.88 -24.12
N ASP A 23 -2.53 0.68 -23.64
CA ASP A 23 -2.59 -0.51 -24.49
C ASP A 23 -3.79 -0.42 -25.44
N PRO A 24 -3.60 -0.37 -26.79
CA PRO A 24 -4.68 -0.30 -27.77
C PRO A 24 -5.60 -1.53 -27.77
N HIS A 25 -5.21 -2.61 -27.11
CA HIS A 25 -6.02 -3.82 -26.88
C HIS A 25 -6.60 -3.91 -25.47
N GLY A 26 -6.31 -2.93 -24.62
CA GLY A 26 -6.76 -2.83 -23.22
C GLY A 26 -8.17 -2.25 -23.05
N ALA A 27 -8.56 -2.06 -21.82
CA ALA A 27 -9.89 -1.59 -21.42
C ALA A 27 -10.19 -0.10 -21.72
N GLY A 28 -9.35 0.59 -22.49
CA GLY A 28 -9.46 2.02 -22.76
C GLY A 28 -8.70 2.88 -21.73
N SER A 29 -8.68 4.21 -21.93
CA SER A 29 -8.00 5.13 -21.03
C SER A 29 -8.59 5.05 -19.61
N VAL A 30 -7.71 4.91 -18.61
CA VAL A 30 -8.10 4.85 -17.19
C VAL A 30 -7.85 6.22 -16.57
N ASP A 31 -8.90 6.86 -16.05
CA ASP A 31 -8.74 8.07 -15.23
C ASP A 31 -8.24 7.70 -13.84
N ILE A 32 -7.07 8.19 -13.47
CA ILE A 32 -6.42 7.91 -12.20
C ILE A 32 -6.41 9.15 -11.31
N ASP A 33 -7.14 9.08 -10.21
CA ASP A 33 -7.05 10.06 -9.14
C ASP A 33 -6.11 9.56 -8.05
N VAL A 34 -5.05 10.28 -7.78
CA VAL A 34 -4.11 10.02 -6.67
C VAL A 34 -4.46 10.93 -5.50
N VAL A 35 -4.71 10.35 -4.34
CA VAL A 35 -4.91 11.05 -3.06
C VAL A 35 -3.76 10.74 -2.13
N ASP A 36 -3.02 11.77 -1.72
CA ASP A 36 -1.86 11.62 -0.82
C ASP A 36 -1.65 12.91 -0.02
N ASP A 37 -1.37 12.79 1.26
CA ASP A 37 -1.06 13.93 2.16
C ASP A 37 0.42 14.30 2.17
N LEU A 38 1.23 13.54 1.42
CA LEU A 38 2.70 13.67 1.34
C LEU A 38 3.42 13.52 2.69
N SER A 39 2.77 12.95 3.70
CA SER A 39 3.38 12.70 5.01
C SER A 39 4.55 11.73 4.94
N SER A 40 4.54 10.82 3.96
CA SER A 40 5.60 9.86 3.68
C SER A 40 5.91 9.70 2.19
N GLY A 41 5.01 10.15 1.32
CA GLY A 41 5.15 10.15 -0.13
C GLY A 41 5.93 11.37 -0.65
N SER A 42 6.18 11.38 -1.95
CA SER A 42 6.81 12.49 -2.66
C SER A 42 6.23 12.65 -4.06
N LEU A 43 5.97 13.88 -4.48
CA LEU A 43 5.56 14.19 -5.85
C LEU A 43 6.59 13.73 -6.90
N ALA A 44 7.87 13.65 -6.51
CA ALA A 44 8.93 13.13 -7.38
C ALA A 44 8.66 11.67 -7.80
N ASN A 45 7.98 10.88 -6.96
CA ASN A 45 7.63 9.50 -7.26
C ASN A 45 6.59 9.39 -8.40
N LEU A 46 5.85 10.44 -8.67
CA LEU A 46 4.85 10.50 -9.75
C LEU A 46 5.37 11.17 -11.03
N SER A 47 6.68 11.50 -11.10
CA SER A 47 7.25 12.24 -12.24
C SER A 47 7.11 11.48 -13.56
N ALA A 48 7.36 10.17 -13.57
CA ALA A 48 7.23 9.32 -14.75
C ALA A 48 5.77 9.27 -15.24
N ALA A 49 4.84 8.96 -14.34
CA ALA A 49 3.41 8.93 -14.62
C ALA A 49 2.87 10.26 -15.16
N ARG A 50 3.31 11.39 -14.59
CA ARG A 50 2.90 12.74 -15.05
C ARG A 50 3.48 13.11 -16.41
N SER A 51 4.61 12.53 -16.78
CA SER A 51 5.27 12.75 -18.09
C SER A 51 4.72 11.83 -19.17
N ALA A 52 4.11 10.71 -18.81
CA ALA A 52 3.64 9.71 -19.75
C ALA A 52 2.33 10.10 -20.45
N GLY A 53 1.52 11.03 -19.90
CA GLY A 53 0.33 11.46 -20.61
C GLY A 53 -0.82 12.00 -19.77
N GLU A 54 -1.99 12.03 -20.40
CA GLU A 54 -3.25 12.47 -19.82
C GLU A 54 -3.88 11.34 -18.99
N GLY A 55 -4.72 11.70 -18.01
CA GLY A 55 -5.48 10.74 -17.19
C GLY A 55 -5.04 10.65 -15.73
N LEU A 56 -3.93 11.30 -15.33
CA LEU A 56 -3.51 11.39 -13.93
C LEU A 56 -3.87 12.73 -13.31
N THR A 57 -4.65 12.70 -12.23
CA THR A 57 -4.90 13.88 -11.39
C THR A 57 -4.38 13.63 -9.97
N PHE A 58 -3.51 14.52 -9.48
CA PHE A 58 -2.99 14.47 -8.11
C PHE A 58 -3.79 15.41 -7.19
N HIS A 59 -4.20 14.90 -6.05
CA HIS A 59 -4.90 15.61 -5.01
C HIS A 59 -4.11 15.58 -3.71
N HIS A 60 -3.60 16.72 -3.26
CA HIS A 60 -2.92 16.85 -1.97
C HIS A 60 -3.97 16.93 -0.86
N LEU A 61 -4.39 15.81 -0.31
CA LEU A 61 -5.48 15.70 0.66
C LEU A 61 -5.18 14.63 1.72
N ASP A 62 -5.59 14.91 2.97
CA ASP A 62 -5.79 13.85 3.97
C ASP A 62 -7.07 13.06 3.62
N VAL A 63 -6.94 11.76 3.48
CA VAL A 63 -8.07 10.87 3.18
C VAL A 63 -9.17 10.88 4.24
N CYS A 64 -8.87 11.34 5.45
CA CYS A 64 -9.84 11.49 6.54
C CYS A 64 -10.55 12.84 6.55
N GLY A 65 -10.19 13.76 5.65
CA GLY A 65 -10.80 15.08 5.57
C GLY A 65 -12.06 15.10 4.69
N ASP A 66 -12.95 16.03 4.93
CA ASP A 66 -14.19 16.21 4.17
C ASP A 66 -13.92 16.38 2.65
N ALA A 67 -12.81 17.02 2.28
CA ALA A 67 -12.42 17.21 0.89
C ALA A 67 -12.22 15.89 0.14
N ALA A 68 -11.73 14.83 0.81
CA ALA A 68 -11.58 13.51 0.20
C ALA A 68 -12.96 12.88 -0.09
N SER A 69 -13.94 13.04 0.78
CA SER A 69 -15.30 12.57 0.55
C SER A 69 -15.97 13.33 -0.61
N VAL A 70 -15.79 14.64 -0.68
CA VAL A 70 -16.28 15.45 -1.81
C VAL A 70 -15.62 15.03 -3.11
N LEU A 71 -14.33 14.75 -3.11
CA LEU A 71 -13.61 14.25 -4.28
C LEU A 71 -14.18 12.91 -4.73
N MET A 72 -14.32 11.95 -3.82
CA MET A 72 -14.84 10.62 -4.13
C MET A 72 -16.28 10.68 -4.68
N SER A 73 -17.10 11.55 -4.12
CA SER A 73 -18.46 11.82 -4.62
C SER A 73 -18.48 12.35 -6.05
N ARG A 74 -17.51 13.17 -6.44
CA ARG A 74 -17.43 13.77 -7.79
C ARG A 74 -16.83 12.84 -8.82
N ARG A 75 -15.84 12.03 -8.40
CA ARG A 75 -15.10 11.14 -9.29
C ARG A 75 -15.75 9.76 -9.43
N THR A 76 -16.55 9.37 -8.43
CA THR A 76 -17.24 8.08 -8.38
C THR A 76 -16.36 6.90 -8.82
N PRO A 77 -15.18 6.70 -8.20
CA PRO A 77 -14.26 5.67 -8.64
C PRO A 77 -14.90 4.29 -8.47
N GLU A 78 -14.77 3.43 -9.46
CA GLU A 78 -15.21 2.04 -9.38
C GLU A 78 -14.33 1.24 -8.41
N VAL A 79 -13.01 1.48 -8.46
CA VAL A 79 -12.01 0.78 -7.65
C VAL A 79 -11.17 1.78 -6.86
N VAL A 80 -10.91 1.45 -5.59
CA VAL A 80 -9.96 2.19 -4.75
C VAL A 80 -8.79 1.28 -4.40
N VAL A 81 -7.57 1.69 -4.72
CA VAL A 81 -6.33 1.08 -4.24
C VAL A 81 -5.86 1.84 -3.00
N HIS A 82 -5.91 1.20 -1.84
CA HIS A 82 -5.46 1.78 -0.57
C HIS A 82 -4.04 1.31 -0.23
N ALA A 83 -3.03 2.01 -0.78
CA ALA A 83 -1.61 1.69 -0.56
C ALA A 83 -1.06 2.21 0.78
N ALA A 84 -1.83 3.01 1.52
CA ALA A 84 -1.44 3.60 2.81
C ALA A 84 -2.04 2.89 4.04
N ALA A 85 -2.56 1.66 3.89
CA ALA A 85 -3.24 0.93 4.97
C ALA A 85 -2.30 0.51 6.12
N ALA A 86 -1.04 0.21 5.83
CA ALA A 86 -0.08 -0.24 6.82
C ALA A 86 1.25 0.52 6.69
N PRO A 87 1.54 1.49 7.57
CA PRO A 87 2.82 2.17 7.61
C PRO A 87 3.98 1.18 7.80
N HIS A 88 5.15 1.53 7.25
CA HIS A 88 6.32 0.66 7.37
C HIS A 88 6.69 0.39 8.85
N ARG A 89 6.68 1.40 9.68
CA ARG A 89 6.97 1.30 11.12
C ARG A 89 5.72 1.68 11.93
N VAL A 90 5.39 0.83 12.89
CA VAL A 90 4.33 1.08 13.88
C VAL A 90 4.92 0.82 15.25
N THR A 91 5.13 1.87 16.03
CA THR A 91 5.81 1.82 17.33
C THR A 91 4.91 2.20 18.48
N SER A 92 3.70 2.70 18.20
CA SER A 92 2.73 3.10 19.22
C SER A 92 1.30 2.69 18.87
N ALA A 93 0.46 2.53 19.86
CA ALA A 93 -0.97 2.29 19.68
C ALA A 93 -1.66 3.46 18.97
N GLY A 94 -1.19 4.69 19.17
CA GLY A 94 -1.68 5.87 18.47
C GLY A 94 -1.48 5.77 16.95
N GLN A 95 -0.35 5.25 16.50
CA GLN A 95 -0.11 5.02 15.06
C GLN A 95 -1.00 3.90 14.49
N VAL A 96 -1.32 2.88 15.30
CA VAL A 96 -2.32 1.86 14.91
C VAL A 96 -3.69 2.51 14.73
N ALA A 97 -4.13 3.30 15.71
CA ALA A 97 -5.42 3.97 15.66
C ALA A 97 -5.53 4.92 14.46
N GLU A 98 -4.47 5.66 14.15
CA GLU A 98 -4.42 6.57 13.02
C GLU A 98 -4.50 5.85 11.66
N ALA A 99 -3.76 4.75 11.50
CA ALA A 99 -3.82 3.95 10.27
C ALA A 99 -5.20 3.27 10.09
N LEU A 100 -5.82 2.82 11.18
CA LEU A 100 -7.18 2.29 11.15
C LEU A 100 -8.21 3.38 10.82
N ARG A 101 -8.06 4.59 11.36
CA ARG A 101 -8.93 5.73 11.02
C ARG A 101 -8.90 6.02 9.52
N ARG A 102 -7.71 6.01 8.89
CA ARG A 102 -7.58 6.19 7.44
C ARG A 102 -8.26 5.07 6.65
N THR A 103 -8.04 3.82 7.06
CA THR A 103 -8.69 2.67 6.41
C THR A 103 -10.21 2.71 6.57
N ALA A 104 -10.72 3.04 7.76
CA ALA A 104 -12.14 3.20 8.00
C ALA A 104 -12.74 4.31 7.12
N ALA A 105 -12.07 5.46 7.03
CA ALA A 105 -12.50 6.56 6.17
C ALA A 105 -12.60 6.14 4.69
N VAL A 106 -11.63 5.36 4.18
CA VAL A 106 -11.69 4.82 2.81
C VAL A 106 -12.93 3.95 2.62
N PHE A 107 -13.22 3.04 3.55
CA PHE A 107 -14.38 2.14 3.43
C PHE A 107 -15.71 2.87 3.63
N ASP A 108 -15.79 3.83 4.53
CA ASP A 108 -17.00 4.65 4.73
C ASP A 108 -17.32 5.47 3.48
N MET A 109 -16.31 6.08 2.88
CA MET A 109 -16.47 6.79 1.61
C MET A 109 -16.81 5.84 0.46
N ALA A 110 -16.17 4.67 0.39
CA ALA A 110 -16.46 3.64 -0.61
C ALA A 110 -17.93 3.23 -0.55
N ARG A 111 -18.45 2.99 0.66
CA ARG A 111 -19.87 2.69 0.90
C ARG A 111 -20.79 3.84 0.49
N ALA A 112 -20.44 5.08 0.84
CA ALA A 112 -21.28 6.24 0.60
C ALA A 112 -21.37 6.61 -0.89
N HIS A 113 -20.34 6.31 -1.67
CA HIS A 113 -20.21 6.77 -3.06
C HIS A 113 -20.16 5.65 -4.11
N GLY A 114 -20.56 4.43 -3.74
CA GLY A 114 -20.78 3.34 -4.69
C GLY A 114 -19.52 2.69 -5.25
N VAL A 115 -18.38 2.77 -4.53
CA VAL A 115 -17.18 2.02 -4.87
C VAL A 115 -17.47 0.53 -4.77
N THR A 116 -17.13 -0.23 -5.81
CA THR A 116 -17.43 -1.66 -5.88
C THR A 116 -16.33 -2.52 -5.27
N LYS A 117 -15.07 -2.04 -5.32
CA LYS A 117 -13.92 -2.81 -4.85
C LYS A 117 -12.84 -1.94 -4.19
N VAL A 118 -12.28 -2.46 -3.08
CA VAL A 118 -11.10 -1.90 -2.43
C VAL A 118 -9.97 -2.92 -2.48
N VAL A 119 -8.81 -2.50 -2.97
CA VAL A 119 -7.56 -3.29 -2.96
C VAL A 119 -6.62 -2.68 -1.93
N THR A 120 -6.04 -3.49 -1.05
CA THR A 120 -5.06 -3.01 -0.07
C THR A 120 -3.85 -3.93 0.04
N VAL A 121 -2.71 -3.37 0.44
CA VAL A 121 -1.43 -4.08 0.55
C VAL A 121 -1.04 -4.16 2.02
N LEU A 122 -0.83 -5.38 2.52
CA LEU A 122 -0.43 -5.63 3.90
C LEU A 122 0.84 -6.50 3.96
N PRO A 123 1.72 -6.28 4.95
CA PRO A 123 2.93 -7.09 5.11
C PRO A 123 2.60 -8.49 5.64
N ALA A 124 2.84 -9.52 4.84
CA ALA A 124 2.58 -10.92 5.18
C ALA A 124 3.25 -11.35 6.50
N THR A 125 4.50 -10.94 6.71
CA THR A 125 5.26 -11.29 7.92
C THR A 125 4.63 -10.76 9.21
N SER A 126 3.97 -9.60 9.14
CA SER A 126 3.26 -9.03 10.29
C SER A 126 1.89 -9.69 10.47
N MET A 127 1.24 -10.05 9.37
CA MET A 127 -0.10 -10.60 9.33
C MET A 127 -0.14 -12.07 9.76
N TYR A 128 0.76 -12.90 9.21
CA TYR A 128 0.79 -14.34 9.47
C TYR A 128 1.72 -14.74 10.63
N GLY A 129 2.48 -13.82 11.19
CA GLY A 129 3.36 -14.07 12.33
C GLY A 129 4.63 -14.83 11.94
N ARG A 130 5.02 -15.84 12.76
CA ARG A 130 6.25 -16.58 12.53
C ARG A 130 6.06 -17.61 11.43
N PRO A 131 6.96 -17.69 10.43
CA PRO A 131 6.90 -18.74 9.44
C PRO A 131 7.02 -20.11 10.12
N PRO A 132 6.42 -21.18 9.57
CA PRO A 132 6.55 -22.54 10.11
C PRO A 132 8.02 -22.97 10.15
N ALA A 133 8.38 -23.74 11.17
CA ALA A 133 9.75 -24.21 11.39
C ALA A 133 10.30 -25.13 10.26
N ARG A 134 9.45 -25.60 9.37
CA ARG A 134 9.80 -26.42 8.22
C ARG A 134 9.14 -25.87 6.95
N GLY A 135 9.99 -25.44 6.04
CA GLY A 135 9.66 -25.30 4.62
C GLY A 135 8.87 -24.06 4.23
N MET A 136 9.46 -23.33 3.30
CA MET A 136 8.77 -22.43 2.40
C MET A 136 8.40 -23.19 1.11
N PRO A 137 7.31 -22.87 0.43
CA PRO A 137 6.37 -21.81 0.73
C PRO A 137 5.42 -22.13 1.90
N ALA A 138 5.13 -21.12 2.73
CA ALA A 138 4.08 -21.23 3.72
C ALA A 138 2.72 -21.13 3.01
N LYS A 139 1.78 -22.02 3.37
CA LYS A 139 0.38 -21.84 2.95
C LYS A 139 -0.20 -20.61 3.64
N GLU A 140 -1.17 -19.98 3.00
CA GLU A 140 -2.00 -18.97 3.65
C GLU A 140 -2.54 -19.56 4.96
N ALA A 141 -2.08 -19.02 6.07
CA ALA A 141 -2.45 -19.47 7.39
C ALA A 141 -3.48 -18.50 8.00
N PRO A 142 -4.18 -18.91 9.05
CA PRO A 142 -4.97 -17.97 9.84
C PRO A 142 -4.12 -16.78 10.27
N VAL A 143 -4.71 -15.59 10.27
CA VAL A 143 -4.00 -14.37 10.69
C VAL A 143 -3.61 -14.48 12.16
N GLU A 144 -2.32 -14.60 12.43
CA GLU A 144 -1.73 -14.64 13.77
C GLU A 144 -0.86 -13.40 14.01
N PRO A 145 -1.46 -12.26 14.34
CA PRO A 145 -0.76 -10.98 14.40
C PRO A 145 0.31 -10.96 15.48
N ARG A 146 1.47 -10.38 15.17
CA ARG A 146 2.53 -10.12 16.13
C ARG A 146 2.89 -8.64 16.19
N GLY A 147 2.96 -8.13 17.41
CA GLY A 147 3.24 -6.73 17.67
C GLY A 147 2.13 -5.79 17.13
N LEU A 148 2.35 -4.49 17.28
CA LEU A 148 1.37 -3.47 16.90
C LEU A 148 1.04 -3.48 15.41
N ARG A 149 2.04 -3.72 14.56
CA ARG A 149 1.82 -3.79 13.11
C ARG A 149 0.97 -4.99 12.71
N GLY A 150 1.16 -6.14 13.36
CA GLY A 150 0.31 -7.31 13.16
C GLY A 150 -1.12 -7.09 13.62
N LEU A 151 -1.30 -6.43 14.77
CA LEU A 151 -2.61 -6.03 15.27
C LEU A 151 -3.33 -5.11 14.25
N LEU A 152 -2.62 -4.13 13.69
CA LEU A 152 -3.15 -3.28 12.62
C LEU A 152 -3.60 -4.12 11.41
N CYS A 153 -2.73 -5.02 10.92
CA CYS A 153 -3.07 -5.86 9.75
C CYS A 153 -4.33 -6.69 10.01
N ARG A 154 -4.45 -7.28 11.20
CA ARG A 154 -5.65 -8.05 11.59
C ARG A 154 -6.90 -7.16 11.57
N ALA A 155 -6.84 -6.00 12.17
CA ALA A 155 -7.97 -5.08 12.23
C ALA A 155 -8.39 -4.57 10.84
N VAL A 156 -7.42 -4.34 9.93
CA VAL A 156 -7.72 -4.00 8.52
C VAL A 156 -8.45 -5.13 7.82
N VAL A 157 -8.00 -6.38 7.98
CA VAL A 157 -8.68 -7.56 7.38
C VAL A 157 -10.09 -7.73 7.93
N ASP A 158 -10.27 -7.58 9.25
CA ASP A 158 -11.59 -7.66 9.89
C ASP A 158 -12.52 -6.54 9.38
N LEU A 159 -12.02 -5.33 9.17
CA LEU A 159 -12.76 -4.20 8.60
C LEU A 159 -13.17 -4.47 7.13
N CYS A 160 -12.25 -4.99 6.31
CA CYS A 160 -12.55 -5.40 4.94
C CYS A 160 -13.68 -6.45 4.91
N THR A 161 -13.57 -7.45 5.77
CA THR A 161 -14.56 -8.54 5.89
C THR A 161 -15.93 -8.01 6.30
N TYR A 162 -15.97 -7.09 7.27
CA TYR A 162 -17.20 -6.44 7.71
C TYR A 162 -17.89 -5.71 6.56
N HIS A 163 -17.15 -4.88 5.80
CA HIS A 163 -17.73 -4.10 4.70
C HIS A 163 -18.21 -4.98 3.54
N ARG A 164 -17.53 -6.09 3.27
CA ARG A 164 -18.02 -7.07 2.29
C ARG A 164 -19.33 -7.72 2.74
N GLN A 165 -19.39 -8.18 3.98
CA GLN A 165 -20.57 -8.89 4.51
C GLN A 165 -21.81 -8.00 4.65
N HIS A 166 -21.62 -6.74 5.06
CA HIS A 166 -22.72 -5.84 5.39
C HIS A 166 -23.05 -4.81 4.32
N HIS A 167 -22.10 -4.52 3.43
CA HIS A 167 -22.26 -3.47 2.41
C HIS A 167 -21.95 -3.92 0.99
N GLY A 168 -21.56 -5.19 0.80
CA GLY A 168 -21.31 -5.73 -0.54
C GLY A 168 -20.05 -5.17 -1.23
N ILE A 169 -19.15 -4.47 -0.51
CA ILE A 169 -17.92 -3.96 -1.09
C ILE A 169 -16.93 -5.11 -1.22
N GLU A 170 -16.57 -5.47 -2.44
CA GLU A 170 -15.54 -6.47 -2.68
C GLU A 170 -14.17 -5.95 -2.25
N PHE A 171 -13.31 -6.85 -1.78
CA PHE A 171 -11.95 -6.47 -1.42
C PHE A 171 -10.92 -7.49 -1.87
N THR A 172 -9.70 -7.01 -2.05
CA THR A 172 -8.51 -7.83 -2.19
C THR A 172 -7.46 -7.34 -1.21
N VAL A 173 -6.97 -8.21 -0.33
CA VAL A 173 -5.82 -7.94 0.52
C VAL A 173 -4.62 -8.66 -0.06
N LEU A 174 -3.65 -7.91 -0.57
CA LEU A 174 -2.38 -8.44 -1.03
C LEU A 174 -1.45 -8.58 0.17
N ALA A 175 -1.25 -9.82 0.64
CA ALA A 175 -0.30 -10.14 1.69
C ALA A 175 1.09 -10.32 1.08
N VAL A 176 1.94 -9.28 1.20
CA VAL A 176 3.20 -9.23 0.47
C VAL A 176 4.40 -9.56 1.35
N ALA A 177 5.41 -10.18 0.74
CA ALA A 177 6.73 -10.38 1.32
C ALA A 177 7.46 -9.05 1.53
N SER A 178 8.78 -9.05 1.75
CA SER A 178 9.55 -7.82 1.84
C SER A 178 9.69 -7.18 0.46
N VAL A 179 8.89 -6.16 0.20
CA VAL A 179 8.95 -5.41 -1.06
C VAL A 179 10.22 -4.58 -1.12
N TYR A 180 10.90 -4.57 -2.27
CA TYR A 180 12.07 -3.74 -2.53
C TYR A 180 12.02 -3.14 -3.94
N GLY A 181 12.76 -2.06 -4.18
CA GLY A 181 12.87 -1.45 -5.50
C GLY A 181 13.08 0.07 -5.46
N PRO A 182 13.06 0.73 -6.62
CA PRO A 182 13.18 2.19 -6.73
C PRO A 182 12.18 2.94 -5.88
N ARG A 183 12.49 4.17 -5.46
CA ARG A 183 11.64 5.06 -4.64
C ARG A 183 11.44 4.58 -3.19
N GLN A 184 12.05 3.46 -2.78
CA GLN A 184 12.02 3.02 -1.40
C GLN A 184 13.01 3.86 -0.57
N ARG A 185 12.57 4.33 0.60
CA ARG A 185 13.45 5.08 1.51
C ARG A 185 14.41 4.14 2.18
N ALA A 186 15.64 4.62 2.45
CA ALA A 186 16.72 3.82 3.03
C ALA A 186 16.32 3.13 4.35
N GLU A 187 15.54 3.82 5.20
CA GLU A 187 15.09 3.31 6.49
C GLU A 187 13.97 2.27 6.42
N ASP A 188 13.39 2.04 5.24
CA ASP A 188 12.19 1.20 5.09
C ASP A 188 12.51 -0.27 4.82
N SER A 189 13.72 -0.63 4.41
CA SER A 189 14.07 -2.04 4.21
C SER A 189 15.58 -2.30 4.28
N VAL A 190 15.94 -3.54 4.54
CA VAL A 190 17.33 -3.97 4.53
C VAL A 190 17.99 -3.76 3.16
N VAL A 191 17.26 -3.99 2.07
CA VAL A 191 17.78 -3.79 0.71
C VAL A 191 18.07 -2.31 0.47
N ALA A 192 17.11 -1.43 0.76
CA ALA A 192 17.29 0.01 0.59
C ALA A 192 18.40 0.55 1.51
N THR A 193 18.48 0.08 2.77
CA THR A 193 19.57 0.43 3.69
C THR A 193 20.94 0.02 3.14
N LEU A 194 21.07 -1.20 2.60
CA LEU A 194 22.34 -1.67 2.04
C LEU A 194 22.76 -0.85 0.80
N PHE A 195 21.82 -0.53 -0.08
CA PHE A 195 22.10 0.36 -1.22
C PHE A 195 22.54 1.76 -0.76
N ASP A 196 21.86 2.35 0.21
CA ASP A 196 22.23 3.65 0.76
C ASP A 196 23.63 3.64 1.36
N THR A 197 23.98 2.59 2.12
CA THR A 197 25.34 2.46 2.69
C THR A 197 26.42 2.32 1.62
N LEU A 198 26.11 1.63 0.50
CA LEU A 198 27.04 1.54 -0.65
C LEU A 198 27.25 2.90 -1.32
N VAL A 199 26.16 3.66 -1.52
CA VAL A 199 26.21 4.99 -2.15
C VAL A 199 26.93 6.01 -1.26
N THR A 200 26.68 5.96 0.05
CA THR A 200 27.29 6.89 1.02
C THR A 200 28.67 6.47 1.50
N GLY A 201 29.17 5.28 1.12
CA GLY A 201 30.46 4.76 1.56
C GLY A 201 30.49 4.41 3.06
N THR A 202 29.35 4.23 3.70
CA THR A 202 29.25 3.86 5.11
C THR A 202 29.19 2.33 5.27
N THR A 203 29.53 1.84 6.47
CA THR A 203 29.48 0.40 6.74
C THR A 203 28.08 -0.04 7.16
N PRO A 204 27.46 -1.02 6.48
CA PRO A 204 26.15 -1.50 6.86
C PRO A 204 26.21 -2.21 8.22
N ARG A 205 25.23 -1.96 9.07
CA ARG A 205 25.08 -2.65 10.34
C ARG A 205 24.17 -3.86 10.18
N VAL A 206 24.71 -5.05 10.45
CA VAL A 206 23.92 -6.30 10.49
C VAL A 206 23.57 -6.58 11.95
N GLU A 207 22.29 -6.75 12.25
CA GLU A 207 21.81 -7.14 13.56
C GLU A 207 21.85 -8.68 13.70
N GLY A 208 22.34 -9.17 14.87
CA GLY A 208 22.45 -10.60 15.13
C GLY A 208 23.63 -11.24 14.40
N ASP A 209 23.46 -12.48 13.95
CA ASP A 209 24.50 -13.31 13.33
C ASP A 209 24.46 -13.30 11.78
N GLY A 210 23.62 -12.50 11.18
CA GLY A 210 23.50 -12.41 9.72
C GLY A 210 22.81 -13.59 9.01
N ARG A 211 22.23 -14.54 9.77
CA ARG A 211 21.56 -15.72 9.21
C ARG A 211 20.07 -15.52 8.96
N GLN A 212 19.57 -14.31 9.12
CA GLN A 212 18.17 -14.00 8.86
C GLN A 212 17.85 -14.19 7.37
N ALA A 213 16.92 -15.10 7.10
CA ALA A 213 16.35 -15.29 5.78
C ALA A 213 15.06 -14.47 5.64
N ARG A 214 14.86 -13.89 4.49
CA ARG A 214 13.63 -13.13 4.13
C ARG A 214 13.22 -13.51 2.73
N ASP A 215 11.94 -13.47 2.50
CA ASP A 215 11.34 -13.53 1.18
C ASP A 215 11.21 -12.11 0.63
N PHE A 216 11.60 -11.91 -0.64
CA PHE A 216 11.59 -10.59 -1.29
C PHE A 216 10.76 -10.62 -2.57
N VAL A 217 10.08 -9.52 -2.85
CA VAL A 217 9.37 -9.28 -4.11
C VAL A 217 9.76 -7.90 -4.64
N HIS A 218 10.07 -7.81 -5.94
CA HIS A 218 10.34 -6.52 -6.56
C HIS A 218 9.03 -5.73 -6.67
N VAL A 219 9.11 -4.42 -6.50
CA VAL A 219 7.91 -3.57 -6.47
C VAL A 219 7.13 -3.56 -7.77
N GLU A 220 7.80 -3.74 -8.92
CA GLU A 220 7.17 -3.84 -10.23
C GLU A 220 6.41 -5.17 -10.43
N ASP A 221 6.85 -6.26 -9.75
CA ASP A 221 6.13 -7.54 -9.77
C ASP A 221 4.89 -7.50 -8.86
N LEU A 222 4.86 -6.55 -7.92
CA LEU A 222 3.72 -6.32 -7.05
C LEU A 222 2.67 -5.40 -7.69
N ALA A 223 3.11 -4.41 -8.44
CA ALA A 223 2.27 -3.40 -9.06
C ALA A 223 1.53 -3.95 -10.28
#